data_9dd2d99d452000e537652d8ec270230e
#
_entry.id   9dd2d99d452000e537652d8ec270230e
#
_cell.length_a   1.000
_cell.length_b   1.000
_cell.length_c   1.000
_cell.angle_alpha   90.00
_cell.angle_beta   90.00
_cell.angle_gamma   90.00
#
_symmetry.space_group_name_H-M   'P 1'
#
loop_
_entity.id
_entity.type
_entity.pdbx_description
1 polymer ?
#
loop_
_entity_poly.entity_id
_entity_poly.type
_entity_poly.pdbx_seq_one_letter_code
_entity_poly.pdbx_strand_id
1 'polypeptide(L)'
;MHHKFLVVDFNKPTARVYLGSYNFSVPADTKNGENLLLIRDRRIAVSYMVEALSMLDHYHFRVTQLEAKKKKKKLELALPPRTSGQKAWWEDCYSVVRKIHDRTLFS
;
A
#
# COMPACT_ATOMS: atom_id res chain seq x y z
N MET A 1 10.95 9.44 -2.41
CA MET A 1 10.57 8.79 -1.14
C MET A 1 11.79 8.10 -0.59
N HIS A 2 12.05 8.22 0.72
CA HIS A 2 13.27 7.67 1.36
C HIS A 2 12.94 6.85 2.62
N HIS A 3 11.70 6.39 2.74
CA HIS A 3 11.25 5.56 3.87
C HIS A 3 11.86 4.17 3.80
N LYS A 4 12.34 3.71 4.95
CA LYS A 4 12.90 2.38 5.15
C LYS A 4 12.31 1.79 6.41
N PHE A 5 11.22 1.05 6.25
CA PHE A 5 10.62 0.31 7.36
C PHE A 5 9.94 -0.96 6.86
N LEU A 6 9.78 -1.90 7.77
CA LEU A 6 9.04 -3.14 7.57
C LEU A 6 8.09 -3.31 8.75
N VAL A 7 6.81 -3.50 8.45
CA VAL A 7 5.77 -3.79 9.44
C VAL A 7 5.40 -5.27 9.37
N VAL A 8 5.37 -5.92 10.51
CA VAL A 8 5.01 -7.34 10.63
C VAL A 8 3.90 -7.48 11.64
N ASP A 9 2.88 -8.27 11.30
CA ASP A 9 1.78 -8.66 12.20
C ASP A 9 1.06 -7.46 12.85
N PHE A 10 0.87 -6.35 12.13
CA PHE A 10 0.38 -5.08 12.69
C PHE A 10 -0.91 -5.21 13.52
N ASN A 11 -1.75 -6.21 13.22
CA ASN A 11 -3.04 -6.47 13.88
C ASN A 11 -2.97 -7.57 14.95
N LYS A 12 -1.78 -8.12 15.24
CA LYS A 12 -1.57 -9.22 16.20
C LYS A 12 -0.78 -8.79 17.43
N PRO A 13 -0.79 -9.57 18.51
CA PRO A 13 0.08 -9.34 19.67
C PRO A 13 1.59 -9.38 19.34
N THR A 14 1.96 -10.06 18.26
CA THR A 14 3.34 -10.15 17.73
C THR A 14 3.75 -8.96 16.87
N ALA A 15 2.95 -7.90 16.83
CA ALA A 15 3.18 -6.71 16.03
C ALA A 15 4.55 -6.08 16.29
N ARG A 16 5.26 -5.75 15.21
CA ARG A 16 6.59 -5.14 15.28
C ARG A 16 6.90 -4.32 14.04
N VAL A 17 7.76 -3.33 14.21
CA VAL A 17 8.29 -2.49 13.13
C VAL A 17 9.79 -2.54 13.16
N TYR A 18 10.40 -2.74 12.01
CA TYR A 18 11.81 -2.51 11.76
C TYR A 18 11.96 -1.21 11.01
N LEU A 19 12.80 -0.31 11.47
CA LEU A 19 13.01 1.00 10.84
C LEU A 19 14.42 1.52 11.09
N GLY A 20 14.88 2.44 10.26
CA GLY A 20 16.19 3.05 10.40
C GLY A 20 16.75 3.56 9.08
N SER A 21 18.07 3.66 9.00
CA SER A 21 18.76 4.00 7.75
C SER A 21 18.96 2.80 6.82
N TYR A 22 18.79 1.58 7.34
CA TYR A 22 19.05 0.33 6.64
C TYR A 22 18.14 0.13 5.42
N ASN A 23 18.75 -0.02 4.25
CA ASN A 23 18.02 -0.11 2.96
C ASN A 23 17.51 -1.51 2.58
N PHE A 24 17.59 -2.51 3.48
CA PHE A 24 17.24 -3.91 3.21
C PHE A 24 17.94 -4.46 1.95
N SER A 25 19.23 -4.18 1.81
CA SER A 25 20.02 -4.55 0.65
C SER A 25 21.41 -5.06 1.06
N VAL A 26 22.01 -5.90 0.22
CA VAL A 26 23.37 -6.45 0.47
C VAL A 26 24.42 -5.34 0.69
N PRO A 27 24.46 -4.23 -0.09
CA PRO A 27 25.40 -3.16 0.20
C PRO A 27 25.18 -2.48 1.57
N ALA A 28 23.92 -2.37 2.04
CA ALA A 28 23.62 -1.84 3.35
C ALA A 28 24.14 -2.75 4.48
N ASP A 29 24.12 -4.06 4.23
CA ASP A 29 24.59 -5.07 5.19
C ASP A 29 26.12 -5.16 5.27
N THR A 30 26.82 -5.00 4.15
CA THR A 30 28.26 -5.33 4.04
C THR A 30 29.18 -4.14 3.90
N LYS A 31 28.69 -2.96 3.51
CA LYS A 31 29.52 -1.81 3.14
C LYS A 31 29.19 -0.53 3.89
N ASN A 32 27.97 -0.38 4.37
CA ASN A 32 27.50 0.85 5.01
C ASN A 32 27.35 0.66 6.51
N GLY A 33 27.68 1.70 7.28
CA GLY A 33 27.36 1.76 8.70
C GLY A 33 25.90 2.19 8.90
N GLU A 34 24.97 1.23 8.80
CA GLU A 34 23.53 1.47 8.88
C GLU A 34 22.97 1.12 10.26
N ASN A 35 21.91 1.77 10.66
CA ASN A 35 21.14 1.38 11.84
C ASN A 35 19.83 0.70 11.47
N LEU A 36 19.40 -0.23 12.32
CA LEU A 36 18.10 -0.88 12.23
C LEU A 36 17.55 -1.03 13.65
N LEU A 37 16.43 -0.39 13.90
CA LEU A 37 15.70 -0.46 15.17
C LEU A 37 14.54 -1.45 15.03
N LEU A 38 14.33 -2.23 16.09
CA LEU A 38 13.15 -3.07 16.25
C LEU A 38 12.27 -2.50 17.36
N ILE A 39 11.03 -2.17 17.01
CA ILE A 39 10.01 -1.72 17.96
C ILE A 39 8.92 -2.80 18.04
N ARG A 40 8.67 -3.28 19.26
CA ARG A 40 7.60 -4.26 19.57
C ARG A 40 6.46 -3.55 20.28
N ASP A 41 5.68 -2.81 19.53
CA ASP A 41 4.48 -2.13 20.03
C ASP A 41 3.43 -2.12 18.92
N ARG A 42 2.23 -2.64 19.22
CA ARG A 42 1.13 -2.74 18.27
C ARG A 42 0.65 -1.36 17.80
N ARG A 43 0.59 -0.37 18.67
CA ARG A 43 0.12 0.97 18.33
C ARG A 43 1.06 1.62 17.31
N ILE A 44 2.36 1.45 17.53
CA ILE A 44 3.39 1.94 16.60
C ILE A 44 3.32 1.18 15.28
N ALA A 45 3.16 -0.15 15.32
CA ALA A 45 3.02 -0.95 14.11
C ALA A 45 1.81 -0.56 13.28
N VAL A 46 0.66 -0.29 13.91
CA VAL A 46 -0.54 0.24 13.23
C VAL A 46 -0.29 1.60 12.60
N SER A 47 0.38 2.52 13.32
CA SER A 47 0.72 3.85 12.77
C SER A 47 1.59 3.76 11.51
N TYR A 48 2.61 2.90 11.53
CA TYR A 48 3.44 2.66 10.35
C TYR A 48 2.69 1.94 9.21
N MET A 49 1.74 1.07 9.54
CA MET A 49 0.87 0.45 8.53
C MET A 49 -0.05 1.48 7.86
N VAL A 50 -0.63 2.39 8.62
CA VAL A 50 -1.44 3.50 8.07
C VAL A 50 -0.61 4.37 7.14
N GLU A 51 0.63 4.70 7.52
CA GLU A 51 1.56 5.44 6.65
C GLU A 51 1.88 4.67 5.36
N ALA A 52 2.13 3.36 5.46
CA ALA A 52 2.38 2.51 4.29
C ALA A 52 1.20 2.52 3.32
N LEU A 53 -0.03 2.43 3.83
CA LEU A 53 -1.26 2.50 3.02
C LEU A 53 -1.43 3.86 2.37
N SER A 54 -1.21 4.95 3.11
CA SER A 54 -1.25 6.32 2.58
C SER A 54 -0.26 6.51 1.43
N MET A 55 0.95 5.99 1.58
CA MET A 55 1.95 6.03 0.51
C MET A 55 1.51 5.20 -0.71
N LEU A 56 0.96 4.01 -0.51
CA LEU A 56 0.46 3.14 -1.57
C LEU A 56 -0.63 3.84 -2.38
N ASP A 57 -1.61 4.43 -1.71
CA ASP A 57 -2.70 5.17 -2.35
C ASP A 57 -2.19 6.36 -3.16
N HIS A 58 -1.25 7.12 -2.58
CA HIS A 58 -0.63 8.24 -3.27
C HIS A 58 0.06 7.81 -4.58
N TYR A 59 0.84 6.72 -4.54
CA TYR A 59 1.51 6.21 -5.74
C TYR A 59 0.55 5.61 -6.74
N HIS A 60 -0.44 4.88 -6.30
CA HIS A 60 -1.49 4.32 -7.15
C HIS A 60 -2.23 5.44 -7.90
N PHE A 61 -2.59 6.51 -7.20
CA PHE A 61 -3.22 7.68 -7.81
C PHE A 61 -2.32 8.34 -8.86
N ARG A 62 -1.01 8.52 -8.58
CA ARG A 62 -0.05 9.07 -9.56
C ARG A 62 0.09 8.19 -10.80
N VAL A 63 0.14 6.87 -10.65
CA VAL A 63 0.17 5.93 -11.78
C VAL A 63 -1.08 6.09 -12.62
N THR A 64 -2.25 6.11 -12.00
CA THR A 64 -3.54 6.29 -12.68
C THR A 64 -3.60 7.62 -13.44
N GLN A 65 -3.09 8.71 -12.85
CA GLN A 65 -2.98 10.00 -13.53
C GLN A 65 -2.07 9.94 -14.77
N LEU A 66 -0.92 9.28 -14.67
CA LEU A 66 0.02 9.14 -15.78
C LEU A 66 -0.59 8.32 -16.93
N GLU A 67 -1.29 7.25 -16.60
CA GLU A 67 -1.99 6.43 -17.59
C GLU A 67 -3.12 7.19 -18.27
N ALA A 68 -3.90 7.97 -17.53
CA ALA A 68 -4.95 8.81 -18.08
C ALA A 68 -4.38 9.85 -19.04
N LYS A 69 -3.27 10.51 -18.68
CA LYS A 69 -2.56 11.46 -19.54
C LYS A 69 -2.06 10.79 -20.83
N LYS A 70 -1.45 9.60 -20.74
CA LYS A 70 -1.00 8.84 -21.92
C LYS A 70 -2.14 8.50 -22.86
N LYS A 71 -3.30 8.14 -22.31
CA LYS A 71 -4.52 7.78 -23.06
C LYS A 71 -5.33 9.02 -23.48
N LYS A 72 -4.90 10.24 -23.16
CA LYS A 72 -5.64 11.50 -23.37
C LYS A 72 -7.06 11.46 -22.80
N LYS A 73 -7.25 10.73 -21.70
CA LYS A 73 -8.53 10.62 -20.99
C LYS A 73 -8.51 11.50 -19.75
N LYS A 74 -9.63 12.17 -19.48
CA LYS A 74 -9.85 12.88 -18.22
C LYS A 74 -10.06 11.86 -17.11
N LEU A 75 -9.45 12.08 -15.96
CA LEU A 75 -9.76 11.32 -14.75
C LEU A 75 -11.11 11.77 -14.23
N GLU A 76 -12.03 10.82 -14.12
CA GLU A 76 -13.36 11.02 -13.57
C GLU A 76 -13.62 9.97 -12.49
N LEU A 77 -14.41 10.34 -11.50
CA LEU A 77 -14.87 9.39 -10.50
C LEU A 77 -15.79 8.36 -11.18
N ALA A 78 -15.62 7.10 -10.80
CA ALA A 78 -16.50 6.05 -11.25
C ALA A 78 -17.92 6.32 -10.70
N LEU A 79 -18.89 6.43 -11.60
CA LEU A 79 -20.29 6.64 -11.25
C LEU A 79 -20.99 5.29 -11.01
N PRO A 80 -22.02 5.27 -10.15
CA PRO A 80 -22.86 4.08 -10.03
C PRO A 80 -23.56 3.76 -11.37
N PRO A 81 -23.90 2.49 -11.62
CA PRO A 81 -24.59 2.10 -12.84
C PRO A 81 -25.94 2.83 -12.93
N ARG A 82 -26.23 3.39 -14.11
CA ARG A 82 -27.47 4.15 -14.37
C ARG A 82 -28.59 3.29 -14.92
N THR A 83 -28.26 2.12 -15.48
CA THR A 83 -29.21 1.21 -16.10
C THR A 83 -29.01 -0.21 -15.59
N SER A 84 -30.10 -1.00 -15.59
CA SER A 84 -30.02 -2.43 -15.29
C SER A 84 -29.11 -3.14 -16.31
N GLY A 85 -28.19 -3.99 -15.83
CA GLY A 85 -27.21 -4.71 -16.68
C GLY A 85 -25.91 -3.96 -16.94
N GLN A 86 -25.78 -2.69 -16.55
CA GLN A 86 -24.50 -2.01 -16.61
C GLN A 86 -23.59 -2.50 -15.47
N LYS A 87 -22.37 -2.93 -15.80
CA LYS A 87 -21.37 -3.39 -14.82
C LYS A 87 -21.05 -2.28 -13.83
N ALA A 88 -21.22 -2.57 -12.54
CA ALA A 88 -20.83 -1.64 -11.48
C ALA A 88 -19.31 -1.70 -11.25
N TRP A 89 -18.70 -0.55 -10.95
CA TRP A 89 -17.23 -0.46 -10.72
C TRP A 89 -16.74 -1.33 -9.56
N TRP A 90 -17.61 -1.60 -8.58
CA TRP A 90 -17.27 -2.43 -7.41
C TRP A 90 -17.33 -3.94 -7.68
N GLU A 91 -17.97 -4.40 -8.75
CA GLU A 91 -18.06 -5.83 -9.08
C GLU A 91 -16.70 -6.47 -9.26
N ASP A 92 -15.72 -5.73 -9.76
CA ASP A 92 -14.35 -6.19 -9.87
C ASP A 92 -13.70 -6.52 -8.52
N CYS A 93 -14.15 -5.88 -7.43
CA CYS A 93 -13.65 -6.16 -6.08
C CYS A 93 -14.09 -7.54 -5.57
N TYR A 94 -15.08 -8.15 -6.23
CA TYR A 94 -15.62 -9.48 -5.89
C TYR A 94 -15.35 -10.53 -6.97
N SER A 95 -14.80 -10.15 -8.12
CA SER A 95 -14.58 -11.06 -9.26
C SER A 95 -13.12 -11.16 -9.71
N VAL A 96 -12.35 -10.10 -9.56
CA VAL A 96 -10.92 -10.07 -9.95
C VAL A 96 -10.06 -10.55 -8.78
N VAL A 97 -9.34 -11.65 -8.95
CA VAL A 97 -8.56 -12.32 -7.87
C VAL A 97 -7.68 -11.36 -7.07
N ARG A 98 -6.93 -10.48 -7.74
CA ARG A 98 -6.08 -9.49 -7.06
C ARG A 98 -6.90 -8.56 -6.17
N LYS A 99 -8.01 -8.04 -6.67
CA LYS A 99 -8.88 -7.13 -5.90
C LYS A 99 -9.62 -7.84 -4.76
N ILE A 100 -9.92 -9.13 -4.91
CA ILE A 100 -10.45 -9.95 -3.82
C ILE A 100 -9.41 -10.07 -2.71
N HIS A 101 -8.14 -10.35 -3.04
CA HIS A 101 -7.06 -10.41 -2.07
C HIS A 101 -6.86 -9.07 -1.37
N ASP A 102 -6.81 -7.95 -2.11
CA ASP A 102 -6.71 -6.61 -1.54
C ASP A 102 -7.86 -6.34 -0.55
N ARG A 103 -9.10 -6.62 -0.95
CA ARG A 103 -10.26 -6.46 -0.09
C ARG A 103 -10.18 -7.30 1.18
N THR A 104 -9.74 -8.54 1.07
CA THR A 104 -9.61 -9.46 2.23
C THR A 104 -8.48 -9.03 3.15
N LEU A 105 -7.40 -8.46 2.59
CA LEU A 105 -6.27 -7.98 3.39
C LEU A 105 -6.61 -6.74 4.21
N PHE A 106 -7.50 -5.87 3.70
CA PHE A 106 -7.82 -4.56 4.28
C PHE A 106 -9.24 -4.49 4.90
N SER A 107 -9.95 -5.61 5.03
CA SER A 107 -11.27 -5.69 5.64
C SER A 107 -11.23 -5.92 7.16
#